data_0801096c5ff5dfc4011de41208f124bb
#
_entry.id   0801096c5ff5dfc4011de41208f124bb
#
_cell.length_a   1.000
_cell.length_b   1.000
_cell.length_c   1.000
_cell.angle_alpha   90.00
_cell.angle_beta   90.00
_cell.angle_gamma   90.00
#
_symmetry.space_group_name_H-M   'P 1'
#
loop_
_entity.id
_entity.type
_entity.pdbx_description
1 polymer ?
#
loop_
_entity_poly.entity_id
_entity_poly.type
_entity_poly.pdbx_seq_one_letter_code
_entity_poly.pdbx_strand_id
1 'polypeptide(L)'
;MKLSELLKNVKVIASQGNIDVEIKGVNIDSRKIENGHLFIAMKGTQVDGHKFISKAIELGAVAILLEDMPEELNEKVTYVQVVSTEEEAGKVATMFYGEPSRKLKLVGVTGTNGKTTIATLLYRMFREFGHKVGLLSTVCNYINDEEVPASHTTPDPIELNSLLAKMVEAGCEYAFMECSSHAIHQHRIGGLEFVGGIFTNLTRDHLDYHKTFENYRNAKKMFFDGLPKTAFAITNADDKNGMIMVQNTKATVKTYSIKRMADFRAKILECHFEGMYLEVDGKEVGVQFIGKFNVSNLLAVYGAAIMLGKKPEDVLIAMSTLKSVNGRLEPIQSPEGYTAVVDYAHTPDALENVLSAIHDVLDGKGGHVITVCGAGGHRDKGKRPLMAQEAVKQSDTVILTSDNPRDEEPQAIIDDMLAGLDTTQRKKVITITDRKEAIRTAAMMAQKGDVILVAGKGHENYQEINGVKHHFDDHEVIREIFGIK
;
A
#
# COMPACT_ATOMS: atom_id res chain seq x y z
N MET A 1 26.35 16.28 -12.12
CA MET A 1 26.54 16.73 -10.70
C MET A 1 27.82 16.11 -10.16
N LYS A 2 28.62 16.85 -9.38
CA LYS A 2 29.84 16.26 -8.77
C LYS A 2 29.49 15.24 -7.67
N LEU A 3 30.31 14.19 -7.56
CA LEU A 3 30.13 13.19 -6.49
C LEU A 3 30.19 13.82 -5.10
N SER A 4 31.10 14.79 -4.87
CA SER A 4 31.21 15.55 -3.61
C SER A 4 29.90 16.26 -3.21
N GLU A 5 29.11 16.72 -4.20
CA GLU A 5 27.81 17.34 -3.96
C GLU A 5 26.77 16.30 -3.57
N LEU A 6 26.77 15.14 -4.23
CA LEU A 6 25.85 14.02 -3.92
C LEU A 6 26.05 13.49 -2.51
N LEU A 7 27.30 13.50 -2.03
CA LEU A 7 27.66 12.94 -0.73
C LEU A 7 27.49 13.91 0.44
N LYS A 8 26.99 15.13 0.21
CA LYS A 8 26.88 16.19 1.23
C LYS A 8 26.14 15.76 2.51
N ASN A 9 25.11 14.90 2.36
CA ASN A 9 24.29 14.39 3.47
C ASN A 9 24.57 12.92 3.80
N VAL A 10 25.61 12.33 3.18
CA VAL A 10 26.01 10.91 3.34
C VAL A 10 27.06 10.79 4.43
N LYS A 11 26.94 9.79 5.28
CA LYS A 11 27.92 9.48 6.33
C LYS A 11 29.06 8.64 5.74
N VAL A 12 30.02 9.31 5.10
CA VAL A 12 31.20 8.68 4.49
C VAL A 12 32.19 8.26 5.59
N ILE A 13 32.66 7.00 5.53
CA ILE A 13 33.73 6.47 6.39
C ILE A 13 35.07 6.73 5.74
N ALA A 14 35.21 6.37 4.46
CA ALA A 14 36.44 6.51 3.68
C ALA A 14 36.10 6.72 2.20
N SER A 15 37.02 7.36 1.49
CA SER A 15 36.91 7.48 0.03
C SER A 15 38.27 7.31 -0.62
N GLN A 16 38.31 6.73 -1.82
CA GLN A 16 39.50 6.58 -2.61
C GLN A 16 39.18 6.91 -4.08
N GLY A 17 40.05 7.71 -4.71
CA GLY A 17 39.85 8.22 -6.05
C GLY A 17 39.44 9.70 -6.09
N ASN A 18 38.90 10.16 -7.22
CA ASN A 18 38.55 11.56 -7.42
C ASN A 18 37.12 11.86 -6.93
N ILE A 19 36.98 12.49 -5.78
CA ILE A 19 35.69 12.86 -5.19
C ILE A 19 34.93 13.92 -6.00
N ASP A 20 35.59 14.65 -6.90
CA ASP A 20 34.98 15.66 -7.77
C ASP A 20 34.62 15.11 -9.16
N VAL A 21 34.62 13.77 -9.33
CA VAL A 21 34.16 13.14 -10.56
C VAL A 21 32.71 13.51 -10.84
N GLU A 22 32.37 13.75 -12.12
CA GLU A 22 31.01 14.08 -12.53
C GLU A 22 30.15 12.82 -12.64
N ILE A 23 29.01 12.83 -11.97
CA ILE A 23 28.02 11.76 -11.95
C ILE A 23 26.85 12.13 -12.87
N LYS A 24 26.59 11.27 -13.88
CA LYS A 24 25.52 11.45 -14.87
C LYS A 24 24.25 10.68 -14.53
N GLY A 25 24.35 9.64 -13.69
CA GLY A 25 23.25 8.82 -13.24
C GLY A 25 23.60 8.04 -11.97
N VAL A 26 22.57 7.60 -11.24
CA VAL A 26 22.71 6.81 -10.02
C VAL A 26 21.84 5.55 -10.15
N ASN A 27 22.37 4.38 -9.84
CA ASN A 27 21.61 3.14 -9.87
C ASN A 27 22.04 2.14 -8.80
N ILE A 28 21.08 1.32 -8.36
CA ILE A 28 21.28 0.16 -7.46
C ILE A 28 21.29 -1.16 -8.25
N ASP A 29 20.85 -1.15 -9.51
CA ASP A 29 20.86 -2.31 -10.42
C ASP A 29 22.04 -2.18 -11.38
N SER A 30 23.02 -3.09 -11.25
CA SER A 30 24.21 -3.10 -12.12
C SER A 30 23.89 -3.21 -13.60
N ARG A 31 22.76 -3.82 -13.97
CA ARG A 31 22.31 -3.97 -15.37
C ARG A 31 21.87 -2.66 -16.02
N LYS A 32 21.55 -1.65 -15.21
CA LYS A 32 21.11 -0.31 -15.63
C LYS A 32 22.23 0.73 -15.53
N ILE A 33 23.45 0.29 -15.27
CA ILE A 33 24.62 1.18 -15.25
C ILE A 33 25.03 1.56 -16.66
N GLU A 34 25.31 2.83 -16.84
CA GLU A 34 25.83 3.45 -18.05
C GLU A 34 27.09 4.27 -17.74
N ASN A 35 27.76 4.76 -18.81
CA ASN A 35 28.98 5.54 -18.63
C ASN A 35 28.76 6.83 -17.82
N GLY A 36 29.55 7.00 -16.76
CA GLY A 36 29.46 8.14 -15.88
C GLY A 36 28.50 7.94 -14.70
N HIS A 37 27.97 6.74 -14.48
CA HIS A 37 27.07 6.46 -13.35
C HIS A 37 27.83 6.22 -12.04
N LEU A 38 27.13 6.53 -10.93
CA LEU A 38 27.39 6.01 -9.59
C LEU A 38 26.60 4.70 -9.40
N PHE A 39 27.29 3.62 -9.10
CA PHE A 39 26.66 2.37 -8.67
C PHE A 39 26.61 2.30 -7.14
N ILE A 40 25.46 2.03 -6.58
CA ILE A 40 25.30 1.79 -5.15
C ILE A 40 25.20 0.28 -4.92
N ALA A 41 26.24 -0.31 -4.34
CA ALA A 41 26.35 -1.73 -4.08
C ALA A 41 25.59 -2.11 -2.80
N MET A 42 24.27 -2.19 -2.88
CA MET A 42 23.41 -2.49 -1.72
C MET A 42 23.53 -3.95 -1.27
N LYS A 43 23.61 -4.17 0.04
CA LYS A 43 23.41 -5.50 0.64
C LYS A 43 21.93 -5.80 0.73
N GLY A 44 21.34 -6.31 -0.36
CA GLY A 44 19.93 -6.68 -0.40
C GLY A 44 19.62 -7.93 0.42
N THR A 45 18.33 -8.16 0.71
CA THR A 45 17.86 -9.31 1.51
C THR A 45 18.07 -10.68 0.83
N GLN A 46 18.23 -10.73 -0.49
CA GLN A 46 18.44 -11.96 -1.28
C GLN A 46 19.80 -12.00 -1.95
N VAL A 47 20.33 -10.87 -2.41
CA VAL A 47 21.56 -10.77 -3.18
C VAL A 47 22.40 -9.61 -2.69
N ASP A 48 23.69 -9.84 -2.49
CA ASP A 48 24.67 -8.81 -2.15
C ASP A 48 25.15 -8.09 -3.42
N GLY A 49 24.88 -6.80 -3.51
CA GLY A 49 25.26 -5.93 -4.63
C GLY A 49 26.78 -5.80 -4.85
N HIS A 50 27.58 -6.05 -3.82
CA HIS A 50 29.07 -5.99 -3.92
C HIS A 50 29.58 -6.99 -4.96
N LYS A 51 28.89 -8.13 -5.18
CA LYS A 51 29.24 -9.12 -6.22
C LYS A 51 29.18 -8.56 -7.65
N PHE A 52 28.50 -7.44 -7.84
CA PHE A 52 28.29 -6.83 -9.17
C PHE A 52 29.14 -5.58 -9.41
N ILE A 53 30.06 -5.22 -8.48
CA ILE A 53 30.94 -4.05 -8.64
C ILE A 53 31.76 -4.13 -9.91
N SER A 54 32.44 -5.26 -10.18
CA SER A 54 33.24 -5.45 -11.41
C SER A 54 32.39 -5.26 -12.67
N LYS A 55 31.17 -5.80 -12.67
CA LYS A 55 30.22 -5.65 -13.77
C LYS A 55 29.78 -4.21 -13.98
N ALA A 56 29.50 -3.48 -12.90
CA ALA A 56 29.15 -2.06 -12.96
C ALA A 56 30.31 -1.23 -13.53
N ILE A 57 31.54 -1.53 -13.17
CA ILE A 57 32.76 -0.86 -13.70
C ILE A 57 32.90 -1.14 -15.20
N GLU A 58 32.72 -2.39 -15.64
CA GLU A 58 32.75 -2.76 -17.05
C GLU A 58 31.70 -1.98 -17.88
N LEU A 59 30.53 -1.71 -17.30
CA LEU A 59 29.43 -0.95 -17.92
C LEU A 59 29.64 0.57 -17.87
N GLY A 60 30.70 1.05 -17.20
CA GLY A 60 31.10 2.45 -17.20
C GLY A 60 30.77 3.21 -15.90
N ALA A 61 30.55 2.52 -14.78
CA ALA A 61 30.48 3.20 -13.49
C ALA A 61 31.80 3.92 -13.20
N VAL A 62 31.72 5.20 -12.85
CA VAL A 62 32.89 6.05 -12.48
C VAL A 62 33.02 6.20 -10.97
N ALA A 63 32.00 5.83 -10.21
CA ALA A 63 32.00 5.81 -8.77
C ALA A 63 31.18 4.64 -8.23
N ILE A 64 31.58 4.13 -7.05
CA ILE A 64 30.92 3.04 -6.34
C ILE A 64 30.69 3.49 -4.89
N LEU A 65 29.43 3.41 -4.42
CA LEU A 65 29.09 3.51 -3.01
C LEU A 65 28.93 2.09 -2.45
N LEU A 66 29.65 1.76 -1.36
CA LEU A 66 29.77 0.39 -0.89
C LEU A 66 29.99 0.34 0.64
N GLU A 67 29.84 -0.83 1.22
CA GLU A 67 30.13 -1.08 2.66
C GLU A 67 31.51 -1.72 2.84
N ASP A 68 31.88 -2.67 1.99
CA ASP A 68 33.12 -3.42 2.06
C ASP A 68 34.03 -3.05 0.87
N MET A 69 35.20 -2.49 1.15
CA MET A 69 36.19 -2.17 0.12
C MET A 69 36.73 -3.44 -0.54
N PRO A 70 36.79 -3.51 -1.89
CA PRO A 70 37.47 -4.61 -2.57
C PRO A 70 38.97 -4.64 -2.26
N GLU A 71 39.58 -5.82 -2.31
CA GLU A 71 41.03 -5.99 -2.15
C GLU A 71 41.81 -5.30 -3.29
N GLU A 72 41.29 -5.40 -4.52
CA GLU A 72 41.87 -4.74 -5.70
C GLU A 72 40.98 -3.59 -6.16
N LEU A 73 41.55 -2.40 -6.28
CA LEU A 73 40.85 -1.18 -6.67
C LEU A 73 41.22 -0.78 -8.09
N ASN A 74 40.23 -0.36 -8.87
CA ASN A 74 40.47 0.21 -10.19
C ASN A 74 40.79 1.71 -10.06
N GLU A 75 41.98 2.13 -10.43
CA GLU A 75 42.46 3.52 -10.30
C GLU A 75 41.61 4.56 -11.03
N LYS A 76 40.79 4.14 -12.00
CA LYS A 76 39.89 5.02 -12.76
C LYS A 76 38.52 5.23 -12.10
N VAL A 77 38.25 4.54 -10.97
CA VAL A 77 36.96 4.53 -10.30
C VAL A 77 37.12 5.12 -8.90
N THR A 78 36.15 5.92 -8.49
CA THR A 78 36.10 6.46 -7.13
C THR A 78 35.26 5.53 -6.25
N TYR A 79 35.84 5.09 -5.14
CA TYR A 79 35.15 4.26 -4.14
C TYR A 79 34.81 5.10 -2.94
N VAL A 80 33.56 4.97 -2.44
CA VAL A 80 33.07 5.67 -1.27
C VAL A 80 32.50 4.64 -0.30
N GLN A 81 33.14 4.51 0.86
CA GLN A 81 32.72 3.56 1.88
C GLN A 81 31.77 4.22 2.89
N VAL A 82 30.69 3.52 3.20
CA VAL A 82 29.67 3.90 4.18
C VAL A 82 29.41 2.74 5.14
N VAL A 83 28.71 2.99 6.27
CA VAL A 83 28.32 1.93 7.22
C VAL A 83 27.19 1.07 6.63
N SER A 84 26.22 1.71 5.97
CA SER A 84 25.06 1.04 5.38
C SER A 84 24.69 1.72 4.06
N THR A 85 24.79 1.00 2.97
CA THR A 85 24.36 1.48 1.65
C THR A 85 22.83 1.62 1.59
N GLU A 86 22.08 0.82 2.35
CA GLU A 86 20.62 0.93 2.47
C GLU A 86 20.19 2.27 3.06
N GLU A 87 20.84 2.72 4.17
CA GLU A 87 20.54 4.00 4.81
C GLU A 87 20.94 5.20 3.96
N GLU A 88 21.98 5.08 3.15
CA GLU A 88 22.56 6.21 2.42
C GLU A 88 22.01 6.34 0.98
N ALA A 89 21.51 5.25 0.36
CA ALA A 89 21.02 5.25 -1.01
C ALA A 89 19.91 6.29 -1.24
N GLY A 90 18.97 6.41 -0.31
CA GLY A 90 17.88 7.38 -0.39
C GLY A 90 18.37 8.83 -0.37
N LYS A 91 19.38 9.13 0.44
CA LYS A 91 19.97 10.48 0.53
C LYS A 91 20.70 10.84 -0.76
N VAL A 92 21.46 9.88 -1.32
CA VAL A 92 22.14 10.06 -2.62
C VAL A 92 21.13 10.31 -3.73
N ALA A 93 20.07 9.49 -3.79
CA ALA A 93 19.01 9.66 -4.78
C ALA A 93 18.32 11.01 -4.64
N THR A 94 17.96 11.42 -3.43
CA THR A 94 17.34 12.72 -3.16
C THR A 94 18.19 13.88 -3.65
N MET A 95 19.49 13.84 -3.40
CA MET A 95 20.42 14.88 -3.89
C MET A 95 20.54 14.86 -5.41
N PHE A 96 20.68 13.67 -6.03
CA PHE A 96 20.82 13.54 -7.47
C PHE A 96 19.61 14.11 -8.23
N TYR A 97 18.41 13.86 -7.75
CA TYR A 97 17.16 14.36 -8.33
C TYR A 97 16.77 15.77 -7.88
N GLY A 98 17.66 16.50 -7.17
CA GLY A 98 17.46 17.90 -6.78
C GLY A 98 16.45 18.11 -5.68
N GLU A 99 16.42 17.21 -4.70
CA GLU A 99 15.58 17.27 -3.48
C GLU A 99 14.08 17.43 -3.78
N PRO A 100 13.47 16.55 -4.60
CA PRO A 100 12.12 16.77 -5.14
C PRO A 100 11.05 16.83 -4.04
N SER A 101 11.21 16.08 -2.94
CA SER A 101 10.27 16.07 -1.81
C SER A 101 10.15 17.42 -1.10
N ARG A 102 11.19 18.27 -1.14
CA ARG A 102 11.16 19.63 -0.58
C ARG A 102 10.35 20.62 -1.43
N LYS A 103 10.12 20.27 -2.70
CA LYS A 103 9.37 21.09 -3.66
C LYS A 103 7.89 20.71 -3.74
N LEU A 104 7.49 19.66 -3.01
CA LEU A 104 6.16 19.09 -2.94
C LEU A 104 5.66 19.11 -1.49
N LYS A 105 4.37 19.19 -1.30
CA LYS A 105 3.74 18.86 -0.03
C LYS A 105 3.52 17.33 0.00
N LEU A 106 4.57 16.59 0.37
CA LEU A 106 4.57 15.14 0.39
C LEU A 106 3.96 14.60 1.69
N VAL A 107 2.91 13.78 1.59
CA VAL A 107 2.26 13.10 2.72
C VAL A 107 2.37 11.59 2.56
N GLY A 108 2.87 10.92 3.59
CA GLY A 108 3.00 9.47 3.63
C GLY A 108 1.87 8.81 4.43
N VAL A 109 1.37 7.68 3.93
CA VAL A 109 0.34 6.88 4.61
C VAL A 109 0.91 5.50 4.94
N THR A 110 0.89 5.11 6.21
CA THR A 110 1.32 3.77 6.64
C THR A 110 0.28 3.11 7.55
N GLY A 111 0.34 1.80 7.62
CA GLY A 111 -0.53 0.92 8.38
C GLY A 111 -0.66 -0.45 7.73
N THR A 112 -1.46 -1.36 8.26
CA THR A 112 -1.74 -2.64 7.61
C THR A 112 -2.73 -2.42 6.48
N ASN A 113 -3.93 -1.94 6.78
CA ASN A 113 -5.02 -1.71 5.85
C ASN A 113 -5.31 -0.21 5.65
N GLY A 114 -5.93 0.18 4.54
CA GLY A 114 -6.40 1.55 4.27
C GLY A 114 -5.40 2.48 3.59
N LYS A 115 -4.12 2.12 3.46
CA LYS A 115 -3.09 2.96 2.82
C LYS A 115 -3.48 3.44 1.42
N THR A 116 -3.79 2.50 0.53
CA THR A 116 -4.17 2.76 -0.87
C THR A 116 -5.41 3.63 -0.94
N THR A 117 -6.42 3.31 -0.14
CA THR A 117 -7.66 4.08 -0.07
C THR A 117 -7.39 5.53 0.31
N ILE A 118 -6.69 5.77 1.42
CA ILE A 118 -6.42 7.13 1.91
C ILE A 118 -5.55 7.91 0.93
N ALA A 119 -4.45 7.34 0.42
CA ALA A 119 -3.57 8.03 -0.53
C ALA A 119 -4.33 8.41 -1.82
N THR A 120 -5.13 7.47 -2.37
CA THR A 120 -5.92 7.72 -3.58
C THR A 120 -7.04 8.73 -3.35
N LEU A 121 -7.73 8.67 -2.20
CA LEU A 121 -8.78 9.64 -1.90
C LEU A 121 -8.23 11.05 -1.69
N LEU A 122 -7.08 11.19 -1.04
CA LEU A 122 -6.37 12.48 -0.95
C LEU A 122 -5.97 13.01 -2.34
N TYR A 123 -5.40 12.15 -3.19
CA TYR A 123 -5.08 12.52 -4.57
C TYR A 123 -6.32 13.02 -5.30
N ARG A 124 -7.44 12.29 -5.28
CA ARG A 124 -8.69 12.68 -5.95
C ARG A 124 -9.26 13.97 -5.38
N MET A 125 -9.33 14.10 -4.06
CA MET A 125 -9.83 15.29 -3.37
C MET A 125 -9.03 16.54 -3.72
N PHE A 126 -7.70 16.48 -3.70
CA PHE A 126 -6.87 17.64 -4.01
C PHE A 126 -6.89 18.00 -5.49
N ARG A 127 -7.12 17.02 -6.37
CA ARG A 127 -7.43 17.25 -7.78
C ARG A 127 -8.75 18.00 -7.96
N GLU A 128 -9.78 17.61 -7.21
CA GLU A 128 -11.09 18.28 -7.21
C GLU A 128 -10.98 19.74 -6.72
N PHE A 129 -10.06 20.02 -5.80
CA PHE A 129 -9.69 21.39 -5.41
C PHE A 129 -8.91 22.17 -6.48
N GLY A 130 -8.64 21.59 -7.65
CA GLY A 130 -7.96 22.24 -8.76
C GLY A 130 -6.42 22.21 -8.69
N HIS A 131 -5.84 21.42 -7.78
CA HIS A 131 -4.38 21.29 -7.70
C HIS A 131 -3.85 20.22 -8.67
N LYS A 132 -2.60 20.37 -9.09
CA LYS A 132 -1.82 19.30 -9.69
C LYS A 132 -1.24 18.42 -8.59
N VAL A 133 -1.48 17.12 -8.67
CA VAL A 133 -1.22 16.17 -7.58
C VAL A 133 -0.53 14.93 -8.10
N GLY A 134 0.45 14.43 -7.36
CA GLY A 134 1.07 13.13 -7.58
C GLY A 134 0.49 12.05 -6.64
N LEU A 135 0.48 10.80 -7.10
CA LEU A 135 0.13 9.63 -6.31
C LEU A 135 1.16 8.53 -6.51
N LEU A 136 1.61 7.92 -5.42
CA LEU A 136 2.42 6.69 -5.42
C LEU A 136 1.70 5.63 -4.59
N SER A 137 1.18 4.60 -5.27
CA SER A 137 0.34 3.59 -4.62
C SER A 137 0.56 2.18 -5.17
N THR A 138 -0.01 1.20 -4.50
CA THR A 138 0.03 -0.21 -4.92
C THR A 138 -0.67 -0.44 -6.25
N VAL A 139 -1.75 0.29 -6.52
CA VAL A 139 -2.59 0.10 -7.71
C VAL A 139 -1.94 0.70 -8.94
N CYS A 140 -1.60 1.97 -8.87
CA CYS A 140 -0.94 2.72 -9.93
C CYS A 140 -0.31 3.99 -9.35
N ASN A 141 0.64 4.56 -10.08
CA ASN A 141 1.17 5.88 -9.78
C ASN A 141 0.53 6.91 -10.71
N TYR A 142 0.39 8.15 -10.26
CA TYR A 142 -0.07 9.25 -11.10
C TYR A 142 0.89 10.44 -11.00
N ILE A 143 1.27 10.97 -12.15
CA ILE A 143 1.94 12.26 -12.28
C ILE A 143 0.90 13.24 -12.84
N ASN A 144 0.20 13.96 -11.96
CA ASN A 144 -1.02 14.68 -12.27
C ASN A 144 -2.07 13.74 -12.92
N ASP A 145 -2.34 13.85 -14.25
CA ASP A 145 -3.30 13.01 -14.98
C ASP A 145 -2.66 11.79 -15.65
N GLU A 146 -1.33 11.76 -15.74
CA GLU A 146 -0.61 10.68 -16.39
C GLU A 146 -0.50 9.48 -15.47
N GLU A 147 -1.05 8.35 -15.91
CA GLU A 147 -0.92 7.07 -15.21
C GLU A 147 0.43 6.42 -15.53
N VAL A 148 1.16 6.05 -14.47
CA VAL A 148 2.45 5.36 -14.56
C VAL A 148 2.32 4.02 -13.85
N PRO A 149 2.64 2.88 -14.51
CA PRO A 149 2.56 1.57 -13.87
C PRO A 149 3.35 1.51 -12.56
N ALA A 150 2.76 0.92 -11.53
CA ALA A 150 3.43 0.71 -10.26
C ALA A 150 4.22 -0.61 -10.28
N SER A 151 5.51 -0.55 -9.97
CA SER A 151 6.36 -1.75 -9.81
C SER A 151 6.21 -2.36 -8.42
N HIS A 152 6.05 -1.52 -7.42
CA HIS A 152 5.91 -1.84 -5.99
C HIS A 152 5.00 -0.82 -5.30
N THR A 153 4.42 -1.20 -4.17
CA THR A 153 3.66 -0.27 -3.29
C THR A 153 4.45 1.00 -2.95
N THR A 154 5.73 0.83 -2.67
CA THR A 154 6.71 1.91 -2.48
C THR A 154 7.96 1.51 -3.27
N PRO A 155 8.32 2.22 -4.34
CA PRO A 155 9.48 1.92 -5.17
C PRO A 155 10.81 1.93 -4.42
N ASP A 156 11.89 1.49 -5.07
CA ASP A 156 13.24 1.70 -4.59
C ASP A 156 13.61 3.19 -4.54
N PRO A 157 14.68 3.60 -3.82
CA PRO A 157 15.00 5.01 -3.63
C PRO A 157 15.26 5.78 -4.92
N ILE A 158 15.81 5.12 -5.96
CA ILE A 158 16.14 5.76 -7.23
C ILE A 158 14.85 6.03 -8.02
N GLU A 159 14.02 5.00 -8.21
CA GLU A 159 12.74 5.12 -8.90
C GLU A 159 11.83 6.11 -8.18
N LEU A 160 11.78 6.05 -6.83
CA LEU A 160 10.96 6.93 -6.00
C LEU A 160 11.32 8.41 -6.20
N ASN A 161 12.60 8.75 -6.11
CA ASN A 161 13.05 10.14 -6.31
C ASN A 161 12.89 10.60 -7.77
N SER A 162 13.08 9.69 -8.75
CA SER A 162 12.81 9.98 -10.16
C SER A 162 11.34 10.34 -10.40
N LEU A 163 10.40 9.58 -9.82
CA LEU A 163 8.96 9.85 -9.92
C LEU A 163 8.59 11.19 -9.26
N LEU A 164 9.12 11.47 -8.06
CA LEU A 164 8.90 12.74 -7.39
C LEU A 164 9.47 13.93 -8.18
N ALA A 165 10.64 13.76 -8.82
CA ALA A 165 11.20 14.81 -9.70
C ALA A 165 10.30 15.07 -10.91
N LYS A 166 9.80 14.04 -11.57
CA LYS A 166 8.82 14.18 -12.66
C LYS A 166 7.52 14.86 -12.20
N MET A 167 7.05 14.59 -10.99
CA MET A 167 5.89 15.29 -10.41
C MET A 167 6.17 16.79 -10.25
N VAL A 168 7.38 17.16 -9.79
CA VAL A 168 7.81 18.57 -9.71
C VAL A 168 7.86 19.22 -11.09
N GLU A 169 8.43 18.56 -12.08
CA GLU A 169 8.51 19.03 -13.48
C GLU A 169 7.12 19.21 -14.09
N ALA A 170 6.16 18.32 -13.79
CA ALA A 170 4.76 18.44 -14.19
C ALA A 170 4.01 19.56 -13.45
N GLY A 171 4.63 20.20 -12.46
CA GLY A 171 4.07 21.27 -11.66
C GLY A 171 3.12 20.78 -10.55
N CYS A 172 3.27 19.55 -10.06
CA CYS A 172 2.52 19.07 -8.90
C CYS A 172 2.89 19.90 -7.66
N GLU A 173 1.88 20.26 -6.87
CA GLU A 173 2.04 20.96 -5.59
C GLU A 173 2.02 19.98 -4.40
N TYR A 174 1.29 18.87 -4.56
CA TYR A 174 1.07 17.84 -3.55
C TYR A 174 1.47 16.49 -4.12
N ALA A 175 1.93 15.61 -3.23
CA ALA A 175 2.09 14.20 -3.54
C ALA A 175 1.64 13.35 -2.33
N PHE A 176 0.86 12.33 -2.59
CA PHE A 176 0.39 11.37 -1.59
C PHE A 176 0.98 10.01 -1.90
N MET A 177 1.54 9.34 -0.89
CA MET A 177 2.19 8.06 -1.12
C MET A 177 1.93 7.04 -0.02
N GLU A 178 1.87 5.78 -0.42
CA GLU A 178 1.90 4.66 0.51
C GLU A 178 3.34 4.42 1.00
N CYS A 179 3.51 4.34 2.32
CA CYS A 179 4.77 3.96 2.96
C CYS A 179 4.62 2.55 3.54
N SER A 180 5.06 1.52 2.80
CA SER A 180 5.01 0.14 3.26
C SER A 180 6.02 -0.11 4.38
N SER A 181 5.74 -1.09 5.26
CA SER A 181 6.67 -1.45 6.34
C SER A 181 8.03 -1.94 5.82
N HIS A 182 8.05 -2.62 4.66
CA HIS A 182 9.27 -3.01 3.99
C HIS A 182 10.08 -1.80 3.54
N ALA A 183 9.42 -0.83 2.88
CA ALA A 183 10.09 0.37 2.38
C ALA A 183 10.65 1.24 3.51
N ILE A 184 9.93 1.35 4.63
CA ILE A 184 10.41 2.08 5.80
C ILE A 184 11.61 1.35 6.40
N HIS A 185 11.51 0.03 6.63
CA HIS A 185 12.57 -0.79 7.22
C HIS A 185 13.82 -0.86 6.34
N GLN A 186 13.65 -0.91 5.02
CA GLN A 186 14.73 -0.90 4.02
C GLN A 186 15.16 0.51 3.62
N HIS A 187 14.85 1.53 4.39
CA HIS A 187 15.24 2.93 4.15
C HIS A 187 14.95 3.49 2.75
N ARG A 188 13.99 2.89 1.99
CA ARG A 188 13.65 3.34 0.62
C ARG A 188 13.16 4.78 0.59
N ILE A 189 12.56 5.26 1.68
CA ILE A 189 12.09 6.64 1.86
C ILE A 189 13.14 7.54 2.55
N GLY A 190 14.36 7.04 2.75
CA GLY A 190 15.47 7.79 3.33
C GLY A 190 15.77 9.05 2.52
N GLY A 191 16.06 10.15 3.20
CA GLY A 191 16.34 11.45 2.57
C GLY A 191 15.12 12.24 2.11
N LEU A 192 13.92 11.65 2.06
CA LEU A 192 12.69 12.38 1.74
C LEU A 192 12.22 13.24 2.90
N GLU A 193 11.68 14.41 2.58
CA GLU A 193 11.06 15.32 3.54
C GLU A 193 9.54 15.27 3.41
N PHE A 194 8.86 14.85 4.49
CA PHE A 194 7.41 14.75 4.54
C PHE A 194 6.83 15.94 5.30
N VAL A 195 5.77 16.56 4.75
CA VAL A 195 4.98 17.56 5.48
C VAL A 195 3.93 16.93 6.38
N GLY A 196 3.64 15.63 6.20
CA GLY A 196 2.70 14.91 7.05
C GLY A 196 2.80 13.40 6.93
N GLY A 197 2.38 12.72 7.99
CA GLY A 197 2.27 11.28 8.06
C GLY A 197 0.93 10.83 8.63
N ILE A 198 0.37 9.75 8.10
CA ILE A 198 -0.91 9.19 8.52
C ILE A 198 -0.71 7.74 8.93
N PHE A 199 -1.15 7.38 10.15
CA PHE A 199 -1.25 6.00 10.62
C PHE A 199 -2.68 5.51 10.57
N THR A 200 -2.91 4.36 9.95
CA THR A 200 -4.26 3.79 9.80
C THR A 200 -4.60 2.76 10.88
N ASN A 201 -3.91 1.64 10.89
CA ASN A 201 -4.10 0.52 11.83
C ASN A 201 -2.91 -0.44 11.78
N LEU A 202 -2.83 -1.34 12.77
CA LEU A 202 -1.83 -2.39 12.81
C LEU A 202 -2.44 -3.73 13.21
N THR A 203 -2.54 -4.64 12.25
CA THR A 203 -3.00 -6.02 12.43
C THR A 203 -1.95 -7.00 11.91
N ARG A 204 -2.15 -8.31 12.09
CA ARG A 204 -1.17 -9.34 11.71
C ARG A 204 -0.99 -9.38 10.19
N ASP A 205 0.19 -9.01 9.73
CA ASP A 205 0.62 -9.18 8.33
C ASP A 205 2.16 -9.16 8.25
N HIS A 206 2.73 -9.64 7.14
CA HIS A 206 4.17 -9.57 6.83
C HIS A 206 5.11 -10.15 7.91
N LEU A 207 4.68 -11.14 8.70
CA LEU A 207 5.52 -11.80 9.71
C LEU A 207 6.54 -12.77 9.08
N ASP A 208 6.35 -13.15 7.83
CA ASP A 208 7.37 -13.82 7.00
C ASP A 208 8.65 -12.98 6.91
N TYR A 209 8.52 -11.67 6.76
CA TYR A 209 9.63 -10.71 6.67
C TYR A 209 10.05 -10.18 8.06
N HIS A 210 9.12 -9.61 8.83
CA HIS A 210 9.43 -8.92 10.10
C HIS A 210 9.67 -9.88 11.27
N LYS A 211 9.33 -11.18 11.15
CA LYS A 211 9.45 -12.26 12.13
C LYS A 211 8.54 -12.10 13.34
N THR A 212 8.41 -10.90 13.92
CA THR A 212 7.57 -10.62 15.09
C THR A 212 6.65 -9.43 14.83
N PHE A 213 5.51 -9.41 15.54
CA PHE A 213 4.59 -8.27 15.50
C PHE A 213 5.24 -6.98 16.01
N GLU A 214 6.15 -7.10 16.97
CA GLU A 214 6.88 -5.97 17.51
C GLU A 214 7.81 -5.33 16.47
N ASN A 215 8.58 -6.14 15.73
CA ASN A 215 9.43 -5.65 14.64
C ASN A 215 8.60 -4.98 13.55
N TYR A 216 7.45 -5.57 13.20
CA TYR A 216 6.52 -5.00 12.23
C TYR A 216 5.98 -3.63 12.67
N ARG A 217 5.58 -3.51 13.95
CA ARG A 217 5.17 -2.25 14.56
C ARG A 217 6.30 -1.22 14.54
N ASN A 218 7.49 -1.63 15.00
CA ASN A 218 8.65 -0.74 15.09
C ASN A 218 9.11 -0.25 13.72
N ALA A 219 9.06 -1.10 12.68
CA ALA A 219 9.34 -0.68 11.31
C ALA A 219 8.43 0.46 10.84
N LYS A 220 7.11 0.39 11.11
CA LYS A 220 6.20 1.49 10.78
C LYS A 220 6.41 2.73 11.64
N LYS A 221 6.75 2.54 12.92
CA LYS A 221 7.02 3.62 13.87
C LYS A 221 8.21 4.49 13.44
N MET A 222 9.24 3.91 12.82
CA MET A 222 10.40 4.65 12.30
C MET A 222 10.01 5.80 11.38
N PHE A 223 8.92 5.65 10.61
CA PHE A 223 8.41 6.73 9.75
C PHE A 223 8.02 7.97 10.57
N PHE A 224 7.25 7.79 11.64
CA PHE A 224 6.81 8.89 12.50
C PHE A 224 7.94 9.48 13.33
N ASP A 225 8.87 8.64 13.79
CA ASP A 225 10.06 9.08 14.53
C ASP A 225 10.97 9.98 13.67
N GLY A 226 10.96 9.75 12.33
CA GLY A 226 11.71 10.53 11.35
C GLY A 226 11.06 11.85 10.90
N LEU A 227 9.79 12.10 11.23
CA LEU A 227 9.09 13.31 10.79
C LEU A 227 9.68 14.58 11.43
N PRO A 228 9.89 15.67 10.63
CA PRO A 228 10.41 16.92 11.16
C PRO A 228 9.36 17.63 12.03
N LYS A 229 9.82 18.57 12.88
CA LYS A 229 8.94 19.36 13.76
C LYS A 229 7.90 20.19 12.99
N THR A 230 8.18 20.50 11.74
CA THR A 230 7.27 21.26 10.85
C THR A 230 6.15 20.41 10.26
N ALA A 231 6.25 19.09 10.36
CA ALA A 231 5.27 18.16 9.85
C ALA A 231 4.09 17.95 10.83
N PHE A 232 3.03 17.31 10.33
CA PHE A 232 1.98 16.76 11.15
C PHE A 232 2.03 15.23 11.16
N ALA A 233 1.50 14.63 12.23
CA ALA A 233 1.30 13.20 12.36
C ALA A 233 -0.14 12.93 12.75
N ILE A 234 -0.92 12.30 11.87
CA ILE A 234 -2.30 11.91 12.14
C ILE A 234 -2.33 10.44 12.50
N THR A 235 -2.92 10.09 13.65
CA THR A 235 -2.97 8.72 14.14
C THR A 235 -4.38 8.29 14.52
N ASN A 236 -4.68 7.01 14.25
CA ASN A 236 -5.93 6.38 14.62
C ASN A 236 -5.97 6.07 16.12
N ALA A 237 -6.80 6.79 16.88
CA ALA A 237 -6.97 6.55 18.32
C ALA A 237 -7.79 5.30 18.65
N ASP A 238 -8.48 4.70 17.68
CA ASP A 238 -9.21 3.45 17.85
C ASP A 238 -8.30 2.22 17.78
N ASP A 239 -7.10 2.35 17.16
CA ASP A 239 -6.08 1.31 17.17
C ASP A 239 -5.21 1.40 18.43
N LYS A 240 -5.01 0.25 19.08
CA LYS A 240 -4.19 0.16 20.32
C LYS A 240 -2.73 0.61 20.12
N ASN A 241 -2.21 0.53 18.91
CA ASN A 241 -0.87 0.98 18.56
C ASN A 241 -0.82 2.44 18.09
N GLY A 242 -1.96 3.10 17.91
CA GLY A 242 -2.03 4.46 17.38
C GLY A 242 -1.16 5.45 18.12
N MET A 243 -1.27 5.52 19.44
CA MET A 243 -0.45 6.41 20.27
C MET A 243 1.02 5.95 20.35
N ILE A 244 1.28 4.64 20.23
CA ILE A 244 2.66 4.11 20.20
C ILE A 244 3.39 4.60 18.95
N MET A 245 2.71 4.65 17.81
CA MET A 245 3.30 5.12 16.54
C MET A 245 3.85 6.53 16.62
N VAL A 246 3.15 7.41 17.32
CA VAL A 246 3.51 8.84 17.41
C VAL A 246 4.23 9.22 18.71
N GLN A 247 4.58 8.25 19.53
CA GLN A 247 5.15 8.45 20.87
C GLN A 247 6.42 9.30 20.88
N ASN A 248 7.30 9.13 19.88
CA ASN A 248 8.60 9.80 19.82
C ASN A 248 8.70 10.82 18.67
N THR A 249 7.60 11.05 17.96
CA THR A 249 7.61 12.01 16.84
C THR A 249 7.84 13.44 17.33
N LYS A 250 8.52 14.23 16.51
CA LYS A 250 8.67 15.68 16.72
C LYS A 250 7.55 16.48 16.05
N ALA A 251 6.76 15.82 15.20
CA ALA A 251 5.68 16.43 14.44
C ALA A 251 4.50 16.82 15.33
N THR A 252 3.64 17.71 14.83
CA THR A 252 2.38 18.03 15.49
C THR A 252 1.42 16.85 15.40
N VAL A 253 1.09 16.24 16.54
CA VAL A 253 0.21 15.06 16.60
C VAL A 253 -1.25 15.48 16.58
N LYS A 254 -2.04 14.83 15.75
CA LYS A 254 -3.50 14.88 15.71
C LYS A 254 -4.07 13.46 15.69
N THR A 255 -5.19 13.29 16.37
CA THR A 255 -5.87 12.00 16.49
C THR A 255 -7.17 11.99 15.71
N TYR A 256 -7.57 10.81 15.22
CA TYR A 256 -8.91 10.62 14.68
C TYR A 256 -9.56 9.35 15.27
N SER A 257 -10.88 9.35 15.40
CA SER A 257 -11.63 8.24 15.98
C SER A 257 -13.11 8.27 15.59
N ILE A 258 -13.69 7.07 15.43
CA ILE A 258 -15.14 6.85 15.32
C ILE A 258 -15.75 6.32 16.63
N LYS A 259 -14.92 6.00 17.65
CA LYS A 259 -15.34 5.38 18.90
C LYS A 259 -15.05 6.23 20.13
N ARG A 260 -14.05 7.11 20.07
CA ARG A 260 -13.48 7.83 21.22
C ARG A 260 -13.42 9.34 20.98
N MET A 261 -13.08 10.08 22.03
CA MET A 261 -12.72 11.50 21.89
C MET A 261 -11.39 11.60 21.12
N ALA A 262 -11.35 12.44 20.12
CA ALA A 262 -10.21 12.69 19.26
C ALA A 262 -10.28 14.10 18.67
N ASP A 263 -9.20 14.57 18.01
CA ASP A 263 -9.18 15.86 17.32
C ASP A 263 -10.16 15.89 16.15
N PHE A 264 -10.28 14.77 15.42
CA PHE A 264 -11.22 14.60 14.31
C PHE A 264 -12.14 13.41 14.63
N ARG A 265 -13.47 13.61 14.51
CA ARG A 265 -14.45 12.59 14.87
C ARG A 265 -15.51 12.43 13.81
N ALA A 266 -15.98 11.20 13.66
CA ALA A 266 -17.17 10.92 12.88
C ALA A 266 -18.11 9.96 13.63
N LYS A 267 -19.41 10.10 13.34
CA LYS A 267 -20.47 9.20 13.78
C LYS A 267 -21.25 8.75 12.56
N ILE A 268 -21.56 7.47 12.47
CA ILE A 268 -22.44 6.92 11.43
C ILE A 268 -23.88 7.17 11.88
N LEU A 269 -24.65 7.86 11.05
CA LEU A 269 -26.07 8.12 11.27
C LEU A 269 -26.91 7.05 10.57
N GLU A 270 -26.58 6.76 9.29
CA GLU A 270 -27.29 5.76 8.47
C GLU A 270 -26.30 5.02 7.59
N CYS A 271 -26.63 3.75 7.22
CA CYS A 271 -25.83 2.91 6.34
C CYS A 271 -26.71 2.20 5.30
N HIS A 272 -26.38 2.38 4.00
CA HIS A 272 -27.06 1.77 2.86
C HIS A 272 -26.03 1.23 1.85
N PHE A 273 -26.46 0.42 0.86
CA PHE A 273 -25.54 -0.04 -0.20
C PHE A 273 -25.03 1.10 -1.08
N GLU A 274 -25.81 2.16 -1.22
CA GLU A 274 -25.45 3.35 -2.01
C GLU A 274 -24.49 4.27 -1.27
N GLY A 275 -24.33 4.10 0.05
CA GLY A 275 -23.45 4.93 0.87
C GLY A 275 -23.91 5.10 2.31
N MET A 276 -23.28 6.04 3.01
CA MET A 276 -23.56 6.33 4.41
C MET A 276 -23.86 7.82 4.63
N TYR A 277 -24.68 8.11 5.64
CA TYR A 277 -24.78 9.44 6.22
C TYR A 277 -23.95 9.50 7.50
N LEU A 278 -23.05 10.49 7.55
CA LEU A 278 -22.09 10.68 8.62
C LEU A 278 -22.28 12.06 9.28
N GLU A 279 -22.03 12.14 10.58
CA GLU A 279 -21.72 13.40 11.25
C GLU A 279 -20.21 13.48 11.45
N VAL A 280 -19.56 14.48 10.85
CA VAL A 280 -18.10 14.72 10.94
C VAL A 280 -17.90 16.07 11.62
N ASP A 281 -17.29 16.05 12.81
CA ASP A 281 -17.08 17.24 13.65
C ASP A 281 -18.34 18.12 13.80
N GLY A 282 -19.51 17.48 13.99
CA GLY A 282 -20.80 18.14 14.18
C GLY A 282 -21.50 18.61 12.90
N LYS A 283 -21.02 18.22 11.72
CA LYS A 283 -21.64 18.53 10.43
C LYS A 283 -22.02 17.23 9.70
N GLU A 284 -23.20 17.21 9.11
CA GLU A 284 -23.70 16.06 8.37
C GLU A 284 -23.15 16.04 6.93
N VAL A 285 -22.82 14.84 6.44
CA VAL A 285 -22.38 14.59 5.07
C VAL A 285 -22.81 13.21 4.59
N GLY A 286 -23.37 13.13 3.39
CA GLY A 286 -23.59 11.87 2.68
C GLY A 286 -22.34 11.47 1.91
N VAL A 287 -21.91 10.20 2.02
CA VAL A 287 -20.72 9.68 1.33
C VAL A 287 -21.05 8.39 0.58
N GLN A 288 -20.39 8.17 -0.57
CA GLN A 288 -20.61 7.00 -1.43
C GLN A 288 -19.68 5.83 -1.01
N PHE A 289 -19.65 5.54 0.28
CA PHE A 289 -18.82 4.48 0.87
C PHE A 289 -19.65 3.66 1.84
N ILE A 290 -19.30 2.40 2.03
CA ILE A 290 -19.87 1.52 3.06
C ILE A 290 -18.79 0.98 3.98
N GLY A 291 -19.17 0.58 5.18
CA GLY A 291 -18.29 -0.03 6.18
C GLY A 291 -17.57 0.97 7.10
N LYS A 292 -17.56 0.63 8.39
CA LYS A 292 -16.97 1.44 9.47
C LYS A 292 -15.49 1.77 9.23
N PHE A 293 -14.74 0.85 8.60
CA PHE A 293 -13.34 1.09 8.28
C PHE A 293 -13.16 2.19 7.22
N ASN A 294 -14.11 2.35 6.29
CA ASN A 294 -14.09 3.46 5.33
C ASN A 294 -14.42 4.79 5.98
N VAL A 295 -15.26 4.81 7.03
CA VAL A 295 -15.45 6.04 7.83
C VAL A 295 -14.13 6.45 8.49
N SER A 296 -13.37 5.50 9.05
CA SER A 296 -12.03 5.77 9.59
C SER A 296 -11.06 6.28 8.49
N ASN A 297 -11.08 5.69 7.29
CA ASN A 297 -10.27 6.15 6.16
C ASN A 297 -10.65 7.58 5.74
N LEU A 298 -11.95 7.87 5.59
CA LEU A 298 -12.47 9.19 5.25
C LEU A 298 -12.12 10.23 6.32
N LEU A 299 -12.16 9.85 7.59
CA LEU A 299 -11.79 10.73 8.69
C LEU A 299 -10.29 11.06 8.69
N ALA A 300 -9.43 10.10 8.32
CA ALA A 300 -8.00 10.35 8.12
C ALA A 300 -7.75 11.29 6.92
N VAL A 301 -8.52 11.13 5.82
CA VAL A 301 -8.49 12.03 4.65
C VAL A 301 -8.93 13.44 5.05
N TYR A 302 -10.05 13.57 5.78
CA TYR A 302 -10.55 14.83 6.31
C TYR A 302 -9.47 15.52 7.16
N GLY A 303 -8.95 14.82 8.17
CA GLY A 303 -7.92 15.37 9.04
C GLY A 303 -6.67 15.84 8.29
N ALA A 304 -6.19 15.05 7.31
CA ALA A 304 -5.04 15.43 6.50
C ALA A 304 -5.32 16.68 5.65
N ALA A 305 -6.50 16.78 5.05
CA ALA A 305 -6.90 17.96 4.27
C ALA A 305 -6.96 19.21 5.14
N ILE A 306 -7.50 19.11 6.37
CA ILE A 306 -7.50 20.22 7.34
C ILE A 306 -6.07 20.63 7.71
N MET A 307 -5.20 19.65 8.00
CA MET A 307 -3.80 19.93 8.34
C MET A 307 -3.01 20.53 7.16
N LEU A 308 -3.44 20.28 5.93
CA LEU A 308 -2.91 20.90 4.70
C LEU A 308 -3.56 22.27 4.39
N GLY A 309 -4.41 22.79 5.29
CA GLY A 309 -4.99 24.13 5.24
C GLY A 309 -6.28 24.27 4.44
N LYS A 310 -6.99 23.15 4.17
CA LYS A 310 -8.30 23.19 3.53
C LYS A 310 -9.40 23.53 4.54
N LYS A 311 -10.46 24.19 4.12
CA LYS A 311 -11.59 24.54 4.99
C LYS A 311 -12.48 23.31 5.19
N PRO A 312 -13.03 23.11 6.41
CA PRO A 312 -13.89 21.97 6.70
C PRO A 312 -15.06 21.80 5.74
N GLU A 313 -15.71 22.88 5.35
CA GLU A 313 -16.86 22.86 4.43
C GLU A 313 -16.47 22.35 3.05
N ASP A 314 -15.35 22.83 2.49
CA ASP A 314 -14.86 22.42 1.17
C ASP A 314 -14.47 20.92 1.20
N VAL A 315 -13.85 20.47 2.30
CA VAL A 315 -13.47 19.05 2.47
C VAL A 315 -14.71 18.15 2.55
N LEU A 316 -15.76 18.54 3.27
CA LEU A 316 -16.99 17.75 3.37
C LEU A 316 -17.73 17.68 2.01
N ILE A 317 -17.76 18.79 1.25
CA ILE A 317 -18.32 18.77 -0.10
C ILE A 317 -17.54 17.79 -0.98
N ALA A 318 -16.21 17.86 -1.00
CA ALA A 318 -15.38 16.93 -1.77
C ALA A 318 -15.58 15.48 -1.31
N MET A 319 -15.70 15.22 0.00
CA MET A 319 -15.98 13.87 0.51
C MET A 319 -17.29 13.28 -0.02
N SER A 320 -18.31 14.11 -0.28
CA SER A 320 -19.61 13.64 -0.79
C SER A 320 -19.56 13.17 -2.24
N THR A 321 -18.58 13.63 -3.00
CA THR A 321 -18.39 13.30 -4.43
C THR A 321 -17.41 12.16 -4.66
N LEU A 322 -16.54 11.87 -3.67
CA LEU A 322 -15.55 10.78 -3.76
C LEU A 322 -16.24 9.43 -3.90
N LYS A 323 -15.65 8.59 -4.77
CA LYS A 323 -16.07 7.20 -4.99
C LYS A 323 -15.03 6.24 -4.43
N SER A 324 -15.47 4.99 -4.17
CA SER A 324 -14.58 3.91 -3.75
C SER A 324 -13.38 3.76 -4.71
N VAL A 325 -12.30 3.24 -4.19
CA VAL A 325 -11.11 2.92 -4.97
C VAL A 325 -11.29 1.55 -5.58
N ASN A 326 -10.88 1.37 -6.84
CA ASN A 326 -11.02 0.11 -7.58
C ASN A 326 -10.51 -1.08 -6.74
N GLY A 327 -11.33 -2.14 -6.67
CA GLY A 327 -11.04 -3.32 -5.89
C GLY A 327 -11.04 -3.11 -4.37
N ARG A 328 -11.74 -2.09 -3.88
CA ARG A 328 -11.91 -1.79 -2.44
C ARG A 328 -13.40 -1.64 -2.14
N LEU A 329 -14.00 -2.73 -1.68
CA LEU A 329 -15.43 -2.83 -1.37
C LEU A 329 -16.31 -2.27 -2.51
N GLU A 330 -16.09 -2.78 -3.71
CA GLU A 330 -16.73 -2.30 -4.94
C GLU A 330 -17.95 -3.15 -5.27
N PRO A 331 -19.18 -2.61 -5.16
CA PRO A 331 -20.39 -3.35 -5.44
C PRO A 331 -20.68 -3.38 -6.94
N ILE A 332 -21.11 -4.53 -7.44
CA ILE A 332 -21.61 -4.78 -8.81
C ILE A 332 -23.00 -5.43 -8.70
N GLN A 333 -24.00 -4.73 -9.18
CA GLN A 333 -25.40 -5.21 -9.13
C GLN A 333 -25.66 -6.23 -10.24
N SER A 334 -26.22 -7.37 -9.86
CA SER A 334 -26.75 -8.35 -10.82
C SER A 334 -28.14 -7.94 -11.31
N PRO A 335 -28.48 -8.18 -12.62
CA PRO A 335 -29.85 -8.05 -13.11
C PRO A 335 -30.86 -8.93 -12.36
N GLU A 336 -30.40 -10.00 -11.73
CA GLU A 336 -31.21 -10.93 -10.94
C GLU A 336 -31.49 -10.44 -9.51
N GLY A 337 -30.88 -9.30 -9.09
CA GLY A 337 -31.20 -8.61 -7.85
C GLY A 337 -30.35 -9.04 -6.65
N TYR A 338 -29.23 -9.74 -6.85
CA TYR A 338 -28.18 -9.91 -5.85
C TYR A 338 -26.97 -9.02 -6.17
N THR A 339 -26.05 -8.84 -5.22
CA THR A 339 -24.91 -7.94 -5.37
C THR A 339 -23.60 -8.73 -5.25
N ALA A 340 -22.68 -8.58 -6.21
CA ALA A 340 -21.30 -8.99 -6.02
C ALA A 340 -20.48 -7.81 -5.46
N VAL A 341 -19.57 -8.10 -4.51
CA VAL A 341 -18.65 -7.12 -3.95
C VAL A 341 -17.24 -7.61 -4.19
N VAL A 342 -16.43 -6.81 -4.89
CA VAL A 342 -15.01 -7.11 -5.13
C VAL A 342 -14.14 -6.37 -4.12
N ASP A 343 -13.23 -7.10 -3.44
CA ASP A 343 -12.31 -6.50 -2.47
C ASP A 343 -10.94 -7.16 -2.46
N TYR A 344 -9.92 -6.39 -2.09
CA TYR A 344 -8.53 -6.83 -1.93
C TYR A 344 -8.26 -7.52 -0.58
N ALA A 345 -9.27 -7.85 0.21
CA ALA A 345 -9.15 -8.49 1.51
C ALA A 345 -8.43 -9.84 1.40
N HIS A 346 -7.16 -9.87 1.81
CA HIS A 346 -6.26 -11.02 1.76
C HIS A 346 -5.60 -11.34 3.11
N THR A 347 -6.17 -10.79 4.19
CA THR A 347 -5.82 -11.07 5.58
C THR A 347 -7.08 -11.38 6.39
N PRO A 348 -6.97 -12.11 7.52
CA PRO A 348 -8.13 -12.41 8.38
C PRO A 348 -8.87 -11.14 8.81
N ASP A 349 -8.17 -10.13 9.28
CA ASP A 349 -8.71 -8.84 9.71
C ASP A 349 -9.41 -8.08 8.57
N ALA A 350 -8.83 -8.09 7.36
CA ALA A 350 -9.46 -7.46 6.20
C ALA A 350 -10.77 -8.18 5.83
N LEU A 351 -10.79 -9.52 5.85
CA LEU A 351 -12.01 -10.29 5.62
C LEU A 351 -13.08 -10.00 6.68
N GLU A 352 -12.70 -9.96 7.97
CA GLU A 352 -13.60 -9.59 9.06
C GLU A 352 -14.24 -8.23 8.83
N ASN A 353 -13.44 -7.23 8.48
CA ASN A 353 -13.92 -5.87 8.26
C ASN A 353 -14.88 -5.77 7.05
N VAL A 354 -14.55 -6.42 5.94
CA VAL A 354 -15.39 -6.39 4.73
C VAL A 354 -16.69 -7.14 4.96
N LEU A 355 -16.65 -8.32 5.56
CA LEU A 355 -17.86 -9.10 5.88
C LEU A 355 -18.74 -8.38 6.90
N SER A 356 -18.15 -7.77 7.94
CA SER A 356 -18.90 -6.93 8.87
C SER A 356 -19.59 -5.74 8.19
N ALA A 357 -18.92 -5.10 7.20
CA ALA A 357 -19.53 -4.03 6.43
C ALA A 357 -20.70 -4.52 5.57
N ILE A 358 -20.61 -5.70 4.99
CA ILE A 358 -21.71 -6.33 4.25
C ILE A 358 -22.88 -6.62 5.18
N HIS A 359 -22.63 -7.16 6.37
CA HIS A 359 -23.67 -7.41 7.36
C HIS A 359 -24.33 -6.12 7.88
N ASP A 360 -23.56 -5.05 8.13
CA ASP A 360 -24.11 -3.74 8.52
C ASP A 360 -25.11 -3.20 7.48
N VAL A 361 -24.94 -3.52 6.21
CA VAL A 361 -25.84 -3.11 5.11
C VAL A 361 -27.05 -4.06 4.95
N LEU A 362 -26.83 -5.36 5.22
CA LEU A 362 -27.90 -6.38 5.17
C LEU A 362 -28.81 -6.34 6.40
N ASP A 363 -28.43 -5.62 7.46
CA ASP A 363 -29.17 -5.61 8.74
C ASP A 363 -30.66 -5.28 8.52
N GLY A 364 -31.52 -6.21 8.96
CA GLY A 364 -32.97 -6.13 8.80
C GLY A 364 -33.54 -6.34 7.39
N LYS A 365 -32.68 -6.56 6.35
CA LYS A 365 -33.13 -6.74 4.95
C LYS A 365 -33.24 -8.20 4.52
N GLY A 366 -32.65 -9.12 5.30
CA GLY A 366 -32.48 -10.52 4.88
C GLY A 366 -31.46 -10.65 3.75
N GLY A 367 -31.16 -11.88 3.33
CA GLY A 367 -30.16 -12.22 2.32
C GLY A 367 -29.00 -13.00 2.93
N HIS A 368 -28.38 -13.86 2.10
CA HIS A 368 -27.25 -14.70 2.49
C HIS A 368 -25.94 -14.11 1.98
N VAL A 369 -24.85 -14.41 2.68
CA VAL A 369 -23.50 -14.03 2.29
C VAL A 369 -22.77 -15.25 1.74
N ILE A 370 -22.34 -15.18 0.47
CA ILE A 370 -21.50 -16.19 -0.18
C ILE A 370 -20.11 -15.58 -0.36
N THR A 371 -19.08 -16.17 0.24
CA THR A 371 -17.71 -15.65 0.14
C THR A 371 -16.85 -16.53 -0.75
N VAL A 372 -16.27 -15.95 -1.79
CA VAL A 372 -15.24 -16.56 -2.64
C VAL A 372 -13.88 -15.97 -2.23
N CYS A 373 -12.98 -16.79 -1.71
CA CYS A 373 -11.67 -16.31 -1.27
C CYS A 373 -10.57 -17.36 -1.45
N GLY A 374 -9.35 -16.89 -1.58
CA GLY A 374 -8.15 -17.70 -1.66
C GLY A 374 -6.98 -17.05 -0.92
N ALA A 375 -5.84 -17.74 -0.90
CA ALA A 375 -4.60 -17.21 -0.34
C ALA A 375 -3.45 -17.28 -1.34
N GLY A 376 -2.52 -16.33 -1.26
CA GLY A 376 -1.34 -16.31 -2.13
C GLY A 376 -0.27 -17.30 -1.71
N GLY A 377 0.42 -17.89 -2.68
CA GLY A 377 1.64 -18.66 -2.50
C GLY A 377 2.81 -17.77 -2.04
N HIS A 378 3.83 -18.37 -1.41
CA HIS A 378 5.01 -17.67 -0.86
C HIS A 378 4.67 -16.45 0.00
N ARG A 379 3.64 -16.61 0.84
CA ARG A 379 3.21 -15.64 1.86
C ARG A 379 3.11 -16.33 3.23
N ASP A 380 2.78 -15.57 4.27
CA ASP A 380 2.57 -16.11 5.62
C ASP A 380 1.52 -17.25 5.59
N LYS A 381 2.01 -18.50 5.66
CA LYS A 381 1.14 -19.71 5.68
C LYS A 381 0.25 -19.74 6.92
N GLY A 382 0.70 -19.12 8.02
CA GLY A 382 -0.07 -19.11 9.27
C GLY A 382 -1.36 -18.30 9.19
N LYS A 383 -1.52 -17.42 8.17
CA LYS A 383 -2.78 -16.70 7.95
C LYS A 383 -3.84 -17.51 7.19
N ARG A 384 -3.43 -18.55 6.41
CA ARG A 384 -4.33 -19.36 5.56
C ARG A 384 -5.50 -19.95 6.34
N PRO A 385 -5.27 -20.72 7.42
CA PRO A 385 -6.36 -21.28 8.24
C PRO A 385 -7.20 -20.19 8.91
N LEU A 386 -6.59 -19.09 9.34
CA LEU A 386 -7.31 -17.98 9.99
C LEU A 386 -8.24 -17.26 9.01
N MET A 387 -7.85 -17.10 7.74
CA MET A 387 -8.70 -16.53 6.70
C MET A 387 -9.93 -17.40 6.45
N ALA A 388 -9.77 -18.71 6.36
CA ALA A 388 -10.89 -19.63 6.20
C ALA A 388 -11.84 -19.61 7.41
N GLN A 389 -11.31 -19.56 8.65
CA GLN A 389 -12.10 -19.44 9.86
C GLN A 389 -12.94 -18.15 9.87
N GLU A 390 -12.34 -17.01 9.51
CA GLU A 390 -13.05 -15.75 9.47
C GLU A 390 -14.13 -15.72 8.38
N ALA A 391 -13.83 -16.24 7.19
CA ALA A 391 -14.82 -16.37 6.11
C ALA A 391 -16.02 -17.21 6.56
N VAL A 392 -15.80 -18.40 7.13
CA VAL A 392 -16.87 -19.32 7.56
C VAL A 392 -17.71 -18.76 8.72
N LYS A 393 -17.07 -18.02 9.63
CA LYS A 393 -17.74 -17.37 10.77
C LYS A 393 -18.81 -16.38 10.32
N GLN A 394 -18.57 -15.64 9.26
CA GLN A 394 -19.40 -14.53 8.81
C GLN A 394 -20.12 -14.79 7.47
N SER A 395 -20.05 -16.01 6.92
CA SER A 395 -20.72 -16.34 5.67
C SER A 395 -21.63 -17.56 5.83
N ASP A 396 -22.69 -17.61 5.02
CA ASP A 396 -23.59 -18.76 4.92
C ASP A 396 -22.93 -19.86 4.10
N THR A 397 -22.21 -19.47 3.03
CA THR A 397 -21.43 -20.38 2.19
C THR A 397 -20.06 -19.75 1.88
N VAL A 398 -19.02 -20.58 1.88
CA VAL A 398 -17.65 -20.18 1.51
C VAL A 398 -17.17 -21.05 0.36
N ILE A 399 -16.63 -20.43 -0.68
CA ILE A 399 -15.94 -21.12 -1.78
C ILE A 399 -14.45 -20.78 -1.68
N LEU A 400 -13.65 -21.77 -1.27
CA LEU A 400 -12.20 -21.63 -1.25
C LEU A 400 -11.64 -21.92 -2.65
N THR A 401 -10.81 -21.00 -3.15
CA THR A 401 -10.30 -21.03 -4.53
C THR A 401 -8.85 -20.59 -4.62
N SER A 402 -8.25 -20.69 -5.80
CA SER A 402 -6.91 -20.17 -6.07
C SER A 402 -6.91 -18.64 -6.15
N ASP A 403 -5.89 -18.03 -5.58
CA ASP A 403 -5.54 -16.60 -5.75
C ASP A 403 -4.32 -16.50 -6.70
N ASN A 404 -3.16 -16.08 -6.24
CA ASN A 404 -1.88 -16.13 -6.93
C ASN A 404 -1.04 -17.28 -6.34
N PRO A 405 -1.12 -18.51 -6.86
CA PRO A 405 -0.41 -19.65 -6.26
C PRO A 405 1.11 -19.54 -6.40
N ARG A 406 1.58 -18.73 -7.35
CA ARG A 406 2.98 -18.63 -7.73
C ARG A 406 3.53 -20.00 -8.13
N ASP A 407 4.50 -20.53 -7.43
CA ASP A 407 5.09 -21.86 -7.65
C ASP A 407 4.64 -22.91 -6.59
N GLU A 408 3.67 -22.56 -5.72
CA GLU A 408 3.00 -23.56 -4.86
C GLU A 408 1.84 -24.22 -5.60
N GLU A 409 1.59 -25.51 -5.30
CA GLU A 409 0.44 -26.22 -5.82
C GLU A 409 -0.87 -25.58 -5.31
N PRO A 410 -1.78 -25.13 -6.18
CA PRO A 410 -3.00 -24.41 -5.76
C PRO A 410 -3.85 -25.19 -4.76
N GLN A 411 -4.00 -26.51 -4.96
CA GLN A 411 -4.77 -27.36 -4.05
C GLN A 411 -4.14 -27.42 -2.65
N ALA A 412 -2.81 -27.45 -2.55
CA ALA A 412 -2.12 -27.46 -1.25
C ALA A 412 -2.39 -26.19 -0.44
N ILE A 413 -2.52 -25.03 -1.12
CA ILE A 413 -2.90 -23.76 -0.46
C ILE A 413 -4.33 -23.84 0.08
N ILE A 414 -5.26 -24.41 -0.69
CA ILE A 414 -6.65 -24.64 -0.27
C ILE A 414 -6.70 -25.61 0.92
N ASP A 415 -5.91 -26.66 0.90
CA ASP A 415 -5.81 -27.64 1.99
C ASP A 415 -5.28 -27.02 3.28
N ASP A 416 -4.30 -26.11 3.21
CA ASP A 416 -3.83 -25.32 4.35
C ASP A 416 -4.94 -24.43 4.93
N MET A 417 -5.80 -23.86 4.08
CA MET A 417 -6.97 -23.08 4.53
C MET A 417 -7.99 -23.99 5.24
N LEU A 418 -8.30 -25.16 4.65
CA LEU A 418 -9.22 -26.15 5.21
C LEU A 418 -8.73 -26.73 6.55
N ALA A 419 -7.41 -26.82 6.77
CA ALA A 419 -6.84 -27.33 8.01
C ALA A 419 -7.25 -26.51 9.25
N GLY A 420 -7.66 -25.25 9.07
CA GLY A 420 -8.17 -24.40 10.14
C GLY A 420 -9.62 -24.64 10.55
N LEU A 421 -10.35 -25.52 9.84
CA LEU A 421 -11.80 -25.68 10.00
C LEU A 421 -12.16 -27.02 10.65
N ASP A 422 -13.07 -26.97 11.61
CA ASP A 422 -13.68 -28.16 12.17
C ASP A 422 -14.72 -28.80 11.24
N THR A 423 -15.25 -29.99 11.63
CA THR A 423 -16.20 -30.77 10.82
C THR A 423 -17.52 -30.02 10.56
N THR A 424 -17.97 -29.17 11.48
CA THR A 424 -19.20 -28.41 11.33
C THR A 424 -18.99 -27.23 10.41
N GLN A 425 -17.89 -26.52 10.54
CA GLN A 425 -17.48 -25.40 9.69
C GLN A 425 -17.30 -25.84 8.24
N ARG A 426 -16.70 -27.00 8.00
CA ARG A 426 -16.49 -27.57 6.65
C ARG A 426 -17.80 -27.83 5.88
N LYS A 427 -18.94 -27.99 6.56
CA LYS A 427 -20.24 -28.15 5.88
C LYS A 427 -20.68 -26.91 5.10
N LYS A 428 -20.15 -25.74 5.45
CA LYS A 428 -20.39 -24.48 4.74
C LYS A 428 -19.40 -24.23 3.60
N VAL A 429 -18.42 -25.12 3.37
CA VAL A 429 -17.30 -24.86 2.47
C VAL A 429 -17.35 -25.75 1.25
N ILE A 430 -17.17 -25.11 0.10
CA ILE A 430 -16.94 -25.75 -1.21
C ILE A 430 -15.52 -25.40 -1.63
N THR A 431 -14.81 -26.31 -2.27
CA THR A 431 -13.47 -26.06 -2.82
C THR A 431 -13.50 -26.16 -4.33
N ILE A 432 -13.08 -25.11 -5.01
CA ILE A 432 -13.01 -25.04 -6.47
C ILE A 432 -11.72 -24.32 -6.82
N THR A 433 -10.73 -25.03 -7.33
CA THR A 433 -9.39 -24.48 -7.61
C THR A 433 -9.45 -23.40 -8.69
N ASP A 434 -10.23 -23.59 -9.75
CA ASP A 434 -10.46 -22.59 -10.80
C ASP A 434 -11.28 -21.40 -10.25
N ARG A 435 -10.67 -20.22 -10.20
CA ARG A 435 -11.31 -19.03 -9.62
C ARG A 435 -12.51 -18.54 -10.43
N LYS A 436 -12.47 -18.66 -11.76
CA LYS A 436 -13.61 -18.29 -12.62
C LYS A 436 -14.82 -19.17 -12.34
N GLU A 437 -14.59 -20.49 -12.24
CA GLU A 437 -15.65 -21.44 -11.90
C GLU A 437 -16.14 -21.29 -10.45
N ALA A 438 -15.27 -20.88 -9.51
CA ALA A 438 -15.66 -20.55 -8.15
C ALA A 438 -16.63 -19.34 -8.12
N ILE A 439 -16.32 -18.26 -8.84
CA ILE A 439 -17.19 -17.08 -8.96
C ILE A 439 -18.50 -17.44 -9.66
N ARG A 440 -18.45 -18.23 -10.74
CA ARG A 440 -19.65 -18.71 -11.45
C ARG A 440 -20.55 -19.54 -10.55
N THR A 441 -19.97 -20.44 -9.75
CA THR A 441 -20.72 -21.26 -8.79
C THR A 441 -21.40 -20.39 -7.73
N ALA A 442 -20.70 -19.38 -7.20
CA ALA A 442 -21.29 -18.43 -6.26
C ALA A 442 -22.49 -17.70 -6.87
N ALA A 443 -22.39 -17.23 -8.13
CA ALA A 443 -23.47 -16.57 -8.85
C ALA A 443 -24.68 -17.50 -9.09
N MET A 444 -24.44 -18.77 -9.41
CA MET A 444 -25.51 -19.76 -9.60
C MET A 444 -26.25 -20.10 -8.29
N MET A 445 -25.60 -19.95 -7.14
CA MET A 445 -26.20 -20.22 -5.82
C MET A 445 -26.96 -19.02 -5.27
N ALA A 446 -26.57 -17.80 -5.68
CA ALA A 446 -27.13 -16.58 -5.14
C ALA A 446 -28.57 -16.34 -5.56
N GLN A 447 -29.35 -15.78 -4.66
CA GLN A 447 -30.74 -15.39 -4.86
C GLN A 447 -30.89 -13.88 -4.69
N LYS A 448 -32.05 -13.36 -5.10
CA LYS A 448 -32.38 -11.95 -4.93
C LYS A 448 -32.19 -11.50 -3.47
N GLY A 449 -31.41 -10.46 -3.26
CA GLY A 449 -31.06 -9.91 -1.96
C GLY A 449 -29.79 -10.47 -1.34
N ASP A 450 -29.19 -11.52 -1.92
CA ASP A 450 -27.93 -12.08 -1.45
C ASP A 450 -26.74 -11.21 -1.83
N VAL A 451 -25.62 -11.42 -1.14
CA VAL A 451 -24.34 -10.77 -1.42
C VAL A 451 -23.25 -11.81 -1.66
N ILE A 452 -22.54 -11.67 -2.77
CA ILE A 452 -21.35 -12.45 -3.09
C ILE A 452 -20.13 -11.58 -2.80
N LEU A 453 -19.30 -11.96 -1.82
CA LEU A 453 -17.99 -11.34 -1.62
C LEU A 453 -16.95 -12.11 -2.45
N VAL A 454 -16.27 -11.43 -3.38
CA VAL A 454 -15.11 -11.97 -4.11
C VAL A 454 -13.87 -11.26 -3.58
N ALA A 455 -13.14 -11.95 -2.70
CA ALA A 455 -12.04 -11.41 -1.92
C ALA A 455 -10.67 -11.93 -2.38
N GLY A 456 -9.65 -11.08 -2.20
CA GLY A 456 -8.23 -11.40 -2.39
C GLY A 456 -7.54 -10.55 -3.44
N LYS A 457 -8.06 -10.53 -4.68
CA LYS A 457 -7.41 -9.87 -5.82
C LYS A 457 -7.75 -8.38 -5.94
N GLY A 458 -8.99 -7.99 -5.61
CA GLY A 458 -9.42 -6.59 -5.73
C GLY A 458 -9.12 -6.01 -7.11
N HIS A 459 -8.16 -5.11 -7.21
CA HIS A 459 -7.73 -4.43 -8.44
C HIS A 459 -6.74 -5.22 -9.30
N GLU A 460 -6.25 -6.38 -8.84
CA GLU A 460 -5.30 -7.19 -9.61
C GLU A 460 -5.97 -7.78 -10.84
N ASN A 461 -5.41 -7.51 -12.02
CA ASN A 461 -5.88 -7.99 -13.31
C ASN A 461 -5.07 -9.20 -13.84
N TYR A 462 -4.41 -9.93 -12.95
CA TYR A 462 -3.62 -11.11 -13.30
C TYR A 462 -3.71 -12.19 -12.23
N GLN A 463 -3.44 -13.43 -12.64
CA GLN A 463 -3.12 -14.55 -11.76
C GLN A 463 -1.69 -15.01 -12.06
N GLU A 464 -0.84 -15.05 -11.03
CA GLU A 464 0.56 -15.47 -11.14
C GLU A 464 0.70 -16.96 -10.86
N ILE A 465 1.13 -17.72 -11.90
CA ILE A 465 1.36 -19.17 -11.84
C ILE A 465 2.75 -19.45 -12.39
N ASN A 466 3.62 -20.09 -11.60
CA ASN A 466 5.00 -20.45 -11.96
C ASN A 466 5.80 -19.24 -12.53
N GLY A 467 5.64 -18.05 -11.91
CA GLY A 467 6.33 -16.83 -12.33
C GLY A 467 5.76 -16.16 -13.58
N VAL A 468 4.69 -16.70 -14.17
CA VAL A 468 4.00 -16.13 -15.33
C VAL A 468 2.70 -15.46 -14.87
N LYS A 469 2.49 -14.21 -15.25
CA LYS A 469 1.24 -13.47 -15.03
C LYS A 469 0.28 -13.73 -16.18
N HIS A 470 -0.80 -14.42 -15.88
CA HIS A 470 -1.93 -14.64 -16.79
C HIS A 470 -2.99 -13.58 -16.53
N HIS A 471 -3.59 -13.02 -17.58
CA HIS A 471 -4.67 -12.06 -17.40
C HIS A 471 -5.87 -12.70 -16.67
N PHE A 472 -6.31 -12.08 -15.59
CA PHE A 472 -7.45 -12.50 -14.79
C PHE A 472 -7.94 -11.34 -13.91
N ASP A 473 -9.14 -10.86 -14.16
CA ASP A 473 -9.75 -9.75 -13.43
C ASP A 473 -11.11 -10.19 -12.87
N ASP A 474 -11.28 -10.09 -11.54
CA ASP A 474 -12.52 -10.47 -10.87
C ASP A 474 -13.73 -9.66 -11.38
N HIS A 475 -13.54 -8.37 -11.71
CA HIS A 475 -14.62 -7.52 -12.24
C HIS A 475 -15.06 -7.94 -13.62
N GLU A 476 -14.12 -8.26 -14.52
CA GLU A 476 -14.43 -8.75 -15.86
C GLU A 476 -15.19 -10.07 -15.80
N VAL A 477 -14.75 -10.99 -14.94
CA VAL A 477 -15.40 -12.29 -14.73
C VAL A 477 -16.82 -12.12 -14.20
N ILE A 478 -17.04 -11.25 -13.21
CA ILE A 478 -18.37 -10.98 -12.65
C ILE A 478 -19.27 -10.34 -13.72
N ARG A 479 -18.79 -9.34 -14.45
CA ARG A 479 -19.56 -8.68 -15.50
C ARG A 479 -19.94 -9.64 -16.63
N GLU A 480 -19.04 -10.52 -17.05
CA GLU A 480 -19.31 -11.59 -18.02
C GLU A 480 -20.43 -12.51 -17.50
N ILE A 481 -20.35 -12.95 -16.24
CA ILE A 481 -21.37 -13.84 -15.65
C ILE A 481 -22.72 -13.14 -15.53
N PHE A 482 -22.73 -11.85 -15.17
CA PHE A 482 -23.96 -11.06 -15.05
C PHE A 482 -24.54 -10.61 -16.41
N GLY A 483 -23.81 -10.78 -17.52
CA GLY A 483 -24.20 -10.31 -18.83
C GLY A 483 -24.29 -8.79 -18.95
N ILE A 484 -23.50 -8.05 -18.17
CA ILE A 484 -23.45 -6.58 -18.15
C ILE A 484 -22.12 -6.07 -18.75
N LYS A 485 -22.19 -4.90 -19.40
CA LYS A 485 -21.00 -4.28 -20.03
C LYS A 485 -20.13 -3.52 -19.02
#